data_a4c9c79cb6cfbf5c0ff4966efd89cd36
#
_entry.id   a4c9c79cb6cfbf5c0ff4966efd89cd36
#
_cell.length_a   1.000
_cell.length_b   1.000
_cell.length_c   1.000
_cell.angle_alpha   90.00
_cell.angle_beta   90.00
_cell.angle_gamma   90.00
#
_symmetry.space_group_name_H-M   'P 1'
#
loop_
_entity.id
_entity.type
_entity.pdbx_description
1 polymer ?
#
loop_
_entity_poly.entity_id
_entity_poly.type
_entity_poly.pdbx_seq_one_letter_code
_entity_poly.pdbx_strand_id
1 'polypeptide(L)'
;MKAKPVIPREQANRDVDEAVAYYLSDAGEAVTLGFIDALQKAYGHIGRHPATGSPRYAHQLNLPGLRAWPLTRYPHLVFYMEHPDHIDVWRVLHGQRDIPAWMQEPDSV
;
A
#
# COMPACT_ATOMS: atom_id res chain seq x y z
N MET A 1 10.63 -16.44 -12.51
CA MET A 1 10.93 -16.14 -11.11
C MET A 1 9.69 -16.29 -10.25
N LYS A 2 9.86 -16.89 -9.09
CA LYS A 2 8.73 -17.12 -8.20
C LYS A 2 8.35 -15.84 -7.45
N ALA A 3 7.06 -15.50 -7.45
CA ALA A 3 6.57 -14.35 -6.72
C ALA A 3 6.69 -14.59 -5.21
N LYS A 4 7.00 -13.53 -4.45
CA LYS A 4 6.97 -13.57 -3.00
C LYS A 4 5.56 -13.34 -2.49
N PRO A 5 5.14 -14.01 -1.41
CA PRO A 5 3.85 -13.70 -0.81
C PRO A 5 3.82 -12.28 -0.28
N VAL A 6 2.69 -11.62 -0.46
CA VAL A 6 2.48 -10.25 0.00
C VAL A 6 1.66 -10.30 1.28
N ILE A 7 2.23 -9.81 2.37
CA ILE A 7 1.62 -9.91 3.69
C ILE A 7 1.40 -8.50 4.24
N PRO A 8 0.17 -8.00 4.21
CA PRO A 8 -0.12 -6.68 4.78
C PRO A 8 -0.19 -6.75 6.30
N ARG A 9 0.33 -5.70 6.93
CA ARG A 9 0.17 -5.51 8.36
C ARG A 9 -1.27 -5.17 8.69
N GLU A 10 -1.66 -5.34 9.93
CA GLU A 10 -3.01 -5.03 10.39
C GLU A 10 -3.39 -3.59 10.04
N GLN A 11 -2.47 -2.64 10.22
CA GLN A 11 -2.75 -1.24 9.91
C GLN A 11 -3.00 -1.02 8.41
N ALA A 12 -2.28 -1.74 7.55
CA ALA A 12 -2.54 -1.69 6.11
C ALA A 12 -3.93 -2.22 5.78
N ASN A 13 -4.34 -3.31 6.43
CA ASN A 13 -5.68 -3.86 6.25
C ASN A 13 -6.76 -2.86 6.70
N ARG A 14 -6.52 -2.14 7.79
CA ARG A 14 -7.44 -1.09 8.25
C ARG A 14 -7.53 0.06 7.24
N ASP A 15 -6.40 0.46 6.67
CA ASP A 15 -6.38 1.48 5.62
C ASP A 15 -7.26 1.06 4.45
N VAL A 16 -7.15 -0.20 4.03
CA VAL A 16 -7.96 -0.75 2.94
C VAL A 16 -9.44 -0.77 3.31
N ASP A 17 -9.77 -1.22 4.53
CA ASP A 17 -11.15 -1.27 4.99
C ASP A 17 -11.78 0.11 5.00
N GLU A 18 -11.05 1.12 5.45
CA GLU A 18 -11.51 2.51 5.45
C GLU A 18 -11.74 3.02 4.02
N ALA A 19 -10.82 2.72 3.11
CA ALA A 19 -10.98 3.14 1.71
C ALA A 19 -12.18 2.47 1.06
N VAL A 20 -12.39 1.17 1.32
CA VAL A 20 -13.53 0.43 0.80
C VAL A 20 -14.84 1.02 1.33
N ALA A 21 -14.91 1.30 2.62
CA ALA A 21 -16.10 1.90 3.22
C ALA A 21 -16.40 3.27 2.62
N TYR A 22 -15.37 4.08 2.43
CA TYR A 22 -15.51 5.40 1.82
C TYR A 22 -16.06 5.31 0.40
N TYR A 23 -15.46 4.48 -0.45
CA TYR A 23 -15.90 4.36 -1.83
C TYR A 23 -17.31 3.77 -1.93
N LEU A 24 -17.62 2.80 -1.09
CA LEU A 24 -18.95 2.19 -1.11
C LEU A 24 -20.03 3.21 -0.73
N SER A 25 -19.74 4.06 0.24
CA SER A 25 -20.66 5.10 0.68
C SER A 25 -20.79 6.23 -0.34
N ASP A 26 -19.67 6.70 -0.90
CA ASP A 26 -19.64 7.93 -1.68
C ASP A 26 -19.68 7.74 -3.19
N ALA A 27 -19.23 6.57 -3.69
CA ALA A 27 -19.05 6.37 -5.13
C ALA A 27 -19.76 5.12 -5.67
N GLY A 28 -20.20 4.23 -4.79
CA GLY A 28 -20.98 3.05 -5.16
C GLY A 28 -20.14 1.80 -5.38
N GLU A 29 -20.85 0.71 -5.64
CA GLU A 29 -20.27 -0.64 -5.70
C GLU A 29 -19.24 -0.80 -6.83
N ALA A 30 -19.53 -0.28 -8.01
CA ALA A 30 -18.64 -0.45 -9.16
C ALA A 30 -17.28 0.17 -8.93
N VAL A 31 -17.24 1.38 -8.35
CA VAL A 31 -15.99 2.07 -8.04
C VAL A 31 -15.23 1.31 -6.95
N THR A 32 -15.96 0.82 -5.95
CA THR A 32 -15.37 0.04 -4.86
C THR A 32 -14.71 -1.24 -5.36
N LEU A 33 -15.40 -1.98 -6.24
CA LEU A 33 -14.83 -3.20 -6.82
C LEU A 33 -13.60 -2.89 -7.68
N GLY A 34 -13.61 -1.76 -8.39
CA GLY A 34 -12.45 -1.30 -9.15
C GLY A 34 -11.25 -1.01 -8.25
N PHE A 35 -11.48 -0.43 -7.08
CA PHE A 35 -10.41 -0.19 -6.10
C PHE A 35 -9.81 -1.51 -5.61
N ILE A 36 -10.64 -2.48 -5.26
CA ILE A 36 -10.18 -3.79 -4.80
C ILE A 36 -9.36 -4.47 -5.89
N ASP A 37 -9.83 -4.43 -7.14
CA ASP A 37 -9.10 -5.00 -8.27
C ASP A 37 -7.74 -4.32 -8.47
N ALA A 38 -7.70 -2.99 -8.40
CA ALA A 38 -6.45 -2.24 -8.53
C ALA A 38 -5.48 -2.59 -7.41
N LEU A 39 -5.96 -2.77 -6.18
CA LEU A 39 -5.14 -3.16 -5.04
C LEU A 39 -4.56 -4.57 -5.25
N GLN A 40 -5.38 -5.52 -5.69
CA GLN A 40 -4.93 -6.89 -5.95
C GLN A 40 -3.86 -6.93 -7.04
N LYS A 41 -4.04 -6.14 -8.10
CA LYS A 41 -3.05 -6.04 -9.16
C LYS A 41 -1.74 -5.42 -8.67
N ALA A 42 -1.83 -4.40 -7.82
CA ALA A 42 -0.65 -3.79 -7.22
C ALA A 42 0.10 -4.79 -6.34
N TYR A 43 -0.60 -5.54 -5.49
CA TYR A 43 0.02 -6.56 -4.66
C TYR A 43 0.69 -7.65 -5.51
N GLY A 44 0.02 -8.09 -6.58
CA GLY A 44 0.61 -9.06 -7.50
C GLY A 44 1.88 -8.53 -8.14
N HIS A 45 1.88 -7.27 -8.55
CA HIS A 45 3.05 -6.64 -9.18
C HIS A 45 4.23 -6.57 -8.20
N ILE A 46 4.02 -6.06 -6.99
CA ILE A 46 5.13 -5.92 -6.04
C ILE A 46 5.64 -7.28 -5.55
N GLY A 47 4.80 -8.30 -5.53
CA GLY A 47 5.23 -9.66 -5.23
C GLY A 47 6.17 -10.23 -6.28
N ARG A 48 5.94 -9.90 -7.56
CA ARG A 48 6.77 -10.37 -8.68
C ARG A 48 7.98 -9.47 -8.93
N HIS A 49 7.83 -8.15 -8.70
CA HIS A 49 8.84 -7.16 -9.03
C HIS A 49 9.04 -6.16 -7.89
N PRO A 50 9.54 -6.62 -6.73
CA PRO A 50 9.57 -5.77 -5.53
C PRO A 50 10.51 -4.56 -5.65
N ALA A 51 11.48 -4.62 -6.54
CA ALA A 51 12.44 -3.50 -6.68
C ALA A 51 11.92 -2.35 -7.52
N THR A 52 10.70 -2.45 -8.08
CA THR A 52 10.17 -1.41 -8.98
C THR A 52 9.50 -0.25 -8.24
N GLY A 53 9.15 -0.43 -6.98
CA GLY A 53 8.56 0.67 -6.19
C GLY A 53 9.55 1.81 -5.97
N SER A 54 9.02 3.02 -5.79
CA SER A 54 9.85 4.20 -5.57
C SER A 54 10.47 4.20 -4.18
N PRO A 55 11.80 4.43 -4.06
CA PRO A 55 12.45 4.56 -2.74
C PRO A 55 12.37 5.98 -2.17
N ARG A 56 11.59 6.85 -2.78
CA ARG A 56 11.52 8.27 -2.41
C ARG A 56 11.31 8.50 -0.92
N TYR A 57 10.38 7.76 -0.32
CA TYR A 57 10.04 7.95 1.09
C TYR A 57 11.06 7.31 2.04
N ALA A 58 11.90 6.40 1.56
CA ALA A 58 12.93 5.80 2.38
C ALA A 58 13.90 6.86 2.92
N HIS A 59 14.30 7.80 2.06
CA HIS A 59 15.17 8.90 2.48
C HIS A 59 14.45 9.88 3.40
N GLN A 60 13.25 10.28 3.01
CA GLN A 60 12.48 11.28 3.73
C GLN A 60 12.13 10.83 5.13
N LEU A 61 11.86 9.55 5.32
CA LEU A 61 11.44 8.98 6.59
C LEU A 61 12.57 8.28 7.34
N ASN A 62 13.74 8.23 6.76
CA ASN A 62 14.88 7.49 7.31
C ASN A 62 14.53 6.03 7.59
N LEU A 63 13.87 5.39 6.60
CA LEU A 63 13.46 3.99 6.64
C LEU A 63 14.07 3.25 5.46
N PRO A 64 15.34 2.81 5.57
CA PRO A 64 16.02 2.14 4.46
C PRO A 64 15.25 0.92 3.97
N GLY A 65 15.10 0.82 2.66
CA GLY A 65 14.38 -0.29 2.04
C GLY A 65 12.90 -0.06 1.81
N LEU A 66 12.33 1.00 2.37
CA LEU A 66 10.91 1.30 2.16
C LEU A 66 10.68 1.74 0.72
N ARG A 67 9.64 1.19 0.10
CA ARG A 67 9.24 1.54 -1.26
C ARG A 67 7.76 1.86 -1.32
N ALA A 68 7.35 2.59 -2.35
CA ALA A 68 5.95 2.94 -2.58
C ALA A 68 5.58 2.61 -4.03
N TRP A 69 4.40 2.01 -4.21
CA TRP A 69 3.86 1.67 -5.53
C TRP A 69 2.44 2.23 -5.65
N PRO A 70 2.13 3.00 -6.69
CA PRO A 70 0.80 3.60 -6.84
C PRO A 70 -0.21 2.61 -7.39
N LEU A 71 -1.46 2.76 -6.97
CA LEU A 71 -2.56 2.04 -7.61
C LEU A 71 -2.86 2.69 -8.97
N THR A 72 -3.32 1.87 -9.92
CA THR A 72 -3.78 2.37 -11.21
C THR A 72 -5.17 2.97 -11.03
N ARG A 73 -5.36 4.21 -11.47
CA ARG A 73 -6.65 4.93 -11.47
C ARG A 73 -7.18 5.34 -10.09
N TYR A 74 -6.45 5.04 -9.02
CA TYR A 74 -6.82 5.44 -7.66
C TYR A 74 -5.65 6.16 -7.03
N PRO A 75 -5.92 7.16 -6.18
CA PRO A 75 -4.85 8.02 -5.66
C PRO A 75 -4.09 7.45 -4.47
N HIS A 76 -4.10 6.14 -4.30
CA HIS A 76 -3.48 5.48 -3.15
C HIS A 76 -2.09 4.96 -3.50
N LEU A 77 -1.23 4.92 -2.48
CA LEU A 77 0.13 4.35 -2.55
C LEU A 77 0.21 3.17 -1.60
N VAL A 78 0.80 2.08 -2.07
CA VAL A 78 1.13 0.91 -1.25
C VAL A 78 2.55 1.08 -0.75
N PHE A 79 2.73 1.20 0.56
CA PHE A 79 4.06 1.30 1.19
C PHE A 79 4.48 -0.08 1.66
N TYR A 80 5.63 -0.53 1.19
CA TYR A 80 6.07 -1.89 1.47
C TYR A 80 7.58 -1.98 1.62
N MET A 81 8.02 -3.08 2.23
CA MET A 81 9.44 -3.39 2.36
C MET A 81 9.64 -4.86 1.95
N GLU A 82 10.64 -5.10 1.13
CA GLU A 82 10.97 -6.46 0.69
C GLU A 82 11.80 -7.17 1.76
N HIS A 83 11.37 -8.39 2.12
CA HIS A 83 12.13 -9.31 2.94
C HIS A 83 12.54 -10.53 2.11
N PRO A 84 13.50 -11.35 2.58
CA PRO A 84 13.95 -12.50 1.78
C PRO A 84 12.84 -13.45 1.36
N ASP A 85 11.80 -13.62 2.18
CA ASP A 85 10.75 -14.61 1.98
C ASP A 85 9.37 -14.02 1.76
N HIS A 86 9.19 -12.70 1.88
CA HIS A 86 7.88 -12.08 1.72
C HIS A 86 7.99 -10.56 1.48
N ILE A 87 6.87 -9.97 1.09
CA ILE A 87 6.73 -8.52 0.99
C ILE A 87 5.88 -8.06 2.17
N ASP A 88 6.44 -7.16 2.97
CA ASP A 88 5.79 -6.61 4.16
C ASP A 88 5.11 -5.29 3.79
N VAL A 89 3.78 -5.31 3.65
CA VAL A 89 3.03 -4.09 3.33
C VAL A 89 2.71 -3.33 4.62
N TRP A 90 3.25 -2.13 4.74
CA TRP A 90 3.11 -1.31 5.95
C TRP A 90 1.82 -0.51 5.98
N ARG A 91 1.51 0.20 4.90
CA ARG A 91 0.36 1.08 4.81
C ARG A 91 -0.16 1.14 3.39
N VAL A 92 -1.45 1.49 3.25
CA VAL A 92 -2.05 1.86 1.97
C VAL A 92 -2.70 3.22 2.19
N LEU A 93 -2.04 4.28 1.72
CA LEU A 93 -2.43 5.66 2.05
C LEU A 93 -2.76 6.45 0.79
N HIS A 94 -3.73 7.35 0.93
CA HIS A 94 -4.05 8.31 -0.12
C HIS A 94 -2.84 9.22 -0.36
N GLY A 95 -2.45 9.38 -1.64
CA GLY A 95 -1.22 10.10 -2.00
C GLY A 95 -1.23 11.59 -1.65
N GLN A 96 -2.40 12.18 -1.37
CA GLN A 96 -2.51 13.59 -0.98
C GLN A 96 -2.43 13.81 0.53
N ARG A 97 -2.36 12.74 1.32
CA ARG A 97 -2.19 12.87 2.76
C ARG A 97 -0.77 13.30 3.10
N ASP A 98 -0.59 13.81 4.31
CA ASP A 98 0.73 14.07 4.84
C ASP A 98 1.38 12.71 5.16
N ILE A 99 2.02 12.13 4.17
CA ILE A 99 2.57 10.79 4.26
C ILE A 99 3.58 10.66 5.41
N PRO A 100 4.54 11.59 5.60
CA PRO A 100 5.46 11.46 6.72
C PRO A 100 4.77 11.37 8.07
N ALA A 101 3.75 12.19 8.31
CA ALA A 101 3.01 12.15 9.57
C ALA A 101 2.27 10.83 9.76
N TRP A 102 1.61 10.35 8.69
CA TRP A 102 0.86 9.10 8.75
C TRP A 102 1.75 7.89 8.96
N MET A 103 2.93 7.87 8.33
CA MET A 103 3.86 6.75 8.48
C MET A 103 4.52 6.72 9.86
N GLN A 104 4.58 7.85 10.55
CA GLN A 104 5.16 7.93 11.88
C GLN A 104 4.20 7.58 13.00
N GLU A 105 2.90 7.43 12.69
CA GLU A 105 1.95 6.98 13.70
C GLU A 105 2.29 5.57 14.15
N PRO A 106 2.43 5.35 15.46
CA PRO A 106 2.77 4.00 15.92
C PRO A 106 1.59 3.06 15.75
N ASP A 107 1.86 1.90 15.15
CA ASP A 107 0.84 0.87 14.98
C ASP A 107 0.41 0.26 16.30
N SER A 108 1.23 0.38 17.31
CA SER A 108 1.03 -0.28 18.60
C SER A 108 0.22 0.54 19.58
N VAL A 109 -0.21 1.69 19.20
CA VAL A 109 -0.98 2.55 20.11
C VAL A 109 -2.45 2.20 20.13
#